data_569ae332a726abd7b610b5343f9dc13d
#
_entry.id   569ae332a726abd7b610b5343f9dc13d
#
_cell.length_a   1.000
_cell.length_b   1.000
_cell.length_c   1.000
_cell.angle_alpha   90.00
_cell.angle_beta   90.00
_cell.angle_gamma   90.00
#
_symmetry.space_group_name_H-M   'P 1'
#
loop_
_entity.id
_entity.type
_entity.pdbx_description
1 polymer ?
#
loop_
_entity_poly.entity_id
_entity_poly.type
_entity_poly.pdbx_seq_one_letter_code
_entity_poly.pdbx_strand_id
1 'polypeptide(L)'
;MNKMPDPHDVFFQYPVTPFETSAGAIDLPIFYYDNSLCMAVFLVELADARPLVTDGRVEVVPVRGNKALVGLAFYEYRQTAIGAYNEAGLAVLVAPRGARLPRLPLLALLGALDRNPMGFHILDLPVTTEAACAAGREAWGLPKFVTPIDFALRGRDFRGSVR
;
A
#
# COMPACT_ATOMS: atom_id res chain seq x y z
N MET A 1 26.30 -2.98 1.05
CA MET A 1 26.41 -1.62 0.45
C MET A 1 25.35 -1.55 -0.64
N ASN A 2 24.20 -0.95 -0.39
CA ASN A 2 23.21 -0.72 -1.43
C ASN A 2 23.80 0.31 -2.39
N LYS A 3 23.98 -0.11 -3.64
CA LYS A 3 24.40 0.80 -4.71
C LYS A 3 23.21 1.73 -4.95
N MET A 4 23.43 3.05 -4.84
CA MET A 4 22.41 4.04 -5.25
C MET A 4 21.93 3.70 -6.65
N PRO A 5 20.60 3.80 -6.92
CA PRO A 5 20.13 3.61 -8.29
C PRO A 5 20.85 4.58 -9.21
N ASP A 6 21.22 4.10 -10.37
CA ASP A 6 21.85 4.94 -11.40
C ASP A 6 20.80 5.96 -11.89
N PRO A 7 21.01 7.28 -11.71
CA PRO A 7 20.08 8.29 -12.19
C PRO A 7 19.94 8.28 -13.73
N HIS A 8 20.83 7.59 -14.43
CA HIS A 8 20.76 7.36 -15.88
C HIS A 8 20.02 6.08 -16.26
N ASP A 9 19.50 5.31 -15.29
CA ASP A 9 18.65 4.17 -15.59
C ASP A 9 17.41 4.64 -16.35
N VAL A 10 17.13 3.98 -17.46
CA VAL A 10 16.00 4.30 -18.37
C VAL A 10 14.66 4.35 -17.62
N PHE A 11 14.51 3.54 -16.56
CA PHE A 11 13.33 3.55 -15.72
C PHE A 11 13.07 4.93 -15.08
N PHE A 12 14.13 5.62 -14.62
CA PHE A 12 13.99 6.94 -13.96
C PHE A 12 13.98 8.12 -14.95
N GLN A 13 14.09 7.85 -16.25
CA GLN A 13 13.98 8.87 -17.31
C GLN A 13 12.56 9.02 -17.86
N TYR A 14 11.57 8.37 -17.26
CA TYR A 14 10.18 8.55 -17.65
C TYR A 14 9.74 10.02 -17.48
N PRO A 15 9.03 10.60 -18.46
CA PRO A 15 8.58 11.98 -18.38
C PRO A 15 7.70 12.20 -17.14
N VAL A 16 7.96 13.28 -16.43
CA VAL A 16 7.16 13.70 -15.29
C VAL A 16 6.28 14.89 -15.63
N THR A 17 5.15 15.00 -14.93
CA THR A 17 4.21 16.11 -15.06
C THR A 17 4.01 16.74 -13.67
N PRO A 18 4.15 18.07 -13.54
CA PRO A 18 3.87 18.75 -12.29
C PRO A 18 2.42 18.57 -11.85
N PHE A 19 2.22 18.36 -10.56
CA PHE A 19 0.91 18.24 -9.91
C PHE A 19 0.91 19.07 -8.62
N GLU A 20 0.00 20.02 -8.54
CA GLU A 20 -0.14 20.89 -7.36
C GLU A 20 -0.88 20.16 -6.24
N THR A 21 -0.31 20.20 -5.04
CA THR A 21 -0.93 19.69 -3.82
C THR A 21 -0.98 20.77 -2.75
N SER A 22 -1.79 20.55 -1.72
CA SER A 22 -1.86 21.43 -0.54
C SER A 22 -0.52 21.55 0.21
N ALA A 23 0.40 20.59 0.01
CA ALA A 23 1.74 20.60 0.61
C ALA A 23 2.85 21.06 -0.36
N GLY A 24 2.47 21.61 -1.54
CA GLY A 24 3.36 22.07 -2.59
C GLY A 24 3.31 21.22 -3.85
N ALA A 25 4.00 21.70 -4.89
CA ALA A 25 4.08 21.00 -6.17
C ALA A 25 4.92 19.73 -6.05
N ILE A 26 4.48 18.67 -6.70
CA ILE A 26 5.20 17.40 -6.86
C ILE A 26 5.22 16.99 -8.32
N ASP A 27 6.15 16.12 -8.71
CA ASP A 27 6.18 15.53 -10.03
C ASP A 27 5.51 14.13 -10.04
N LEU A 28 4.66 13.86 -11.02
CA LEU A 28 4.05 12.55 -11.26
C LEU A 28 4.59 11.93 -12.56
N PRO A 29 4.96 10.62 -12.52
CA PRO A 29 4.91 9.70 -11.39
C PRO A 29 5.96 10.03 -10.31
N ILE A 30 5.63 9.73 -9.05
CA ILE A 30 6.61 9.80 -7.96
C ILE A 30 7.57 8.64 -8.10
N PHE A 31 8.88 8.92 -8.18
CA PHE A 31 9.90 7.88 -8.19
C PHE A 31 10.37 7.51 -6.79
N TYR A 32 10.52 6.22 -6.56
CA TYR A 32 11.03 5.61 -5.33
C TYR A 32 12.36 4.95 -5.62
N TYR A 33 13.45 5.52 -5.11
CA TYR A 33 14.81 5.10 -5.45
C TYR A 33 15.37 4.08 -4.46
N ASP A 34 15.07 4.24 -3.16
CA ASP A 34 15.54 3.34 -2.12
C ASP A 34 14.48 3.16 -1.03
N ASN A 35 14.09 1.91 -0.82
CA ASN A 35 13.07 1.58 0.18
C ASN A 35 13.27 0.18 0.76
N SER A 36 12.62 -0.05 1.91
CA SER A 36 12.42 -1.38 2.48
C SER A 36 10.93 -1.59 2.78
N LEU A 37 10.48 -2.81 2.60
CA LEU A 37 9.12 -3.24 2.91
C LEU A 37 9.17 -4.43 3.86
N CYS A 38 8.36 -4.38 4.91
CA CYS A 38 8.00 -5.54 5.71
C CYS A 38 6.47 -5.70 5.70
N MET A 39 6.00 -6.87 5.30
CA MET A 39 4.57 -7.15 5.22
C MET A 39 4.24 -8.45 5.96
N ALA A 40 3.13 -8.42 6.71
CA ALA A 40 2.50 -9.58 7.30
C ALA A 40 1.07 -9.71 6.80
N VAL A 41 0.62 -10.95 6.61
CA VAL A 41 -0.76 -11.25 6.24
C VAL A 41 -1.40 -12.13 7.30
N PHE A 42 -2.67 -11.87 7.58
CA PHE A 42 -3.43 -12.51 8.63
C PHE A 42 -4.74 -13.06 8.10
N LEU A 43 -5.15 -14.22 8.62
CA LEU A 43 -6.49 -14.74 8.44
C LEU A 43 -7.35 -14.34 9.64
N VAL A 44 -8.32 -13.47 9.41
CA VAL A 44 -9.27 -13.00 10.43
C VAL A 44 -10.66 -13.56 10.15
N GLU A 45 -11.56 -13.48 11.13
CA GLU A 45 -12.95 -13.87 10.90
C GLU A 45 -13.59 -12.95 9.85
N LEU A 46 -14.29 -13.53 8.89
CA LEU A 46 -14.98 -12.79 7.85
C LEU A 46 -16.02 -11.82 8.44
N ALA A 47 -16.64 -12.20 9.55
CA ALA A 47 -17.61 -11.37 10.26
C ALA A 47 -16.99 -10.09 10.83
N ASP A 48 -15.72 -10.16 11.25
CA ASP A 48 -14.99 -9.01 11.80
C ASP A 48 -14.46 -8.10 10.69
N ALA A 49 -14.08 -8.67 9.54
CA ALA A 49 -13.57 -7.91 8.41
C ALA A 49 -14.66 -7.15 7.63
N ARG A 50 -15.84 -7.72 7.46
CA ARG A 50 -16.93 -7.14 6.68
C ARG A 50 -17.35 -5.72 7.08
N PRO A 51 -17.53 -5.41 8.37
CA PRO A 51 -17.94 -4.06 8.79
C PRO A 51 -16.90 -2.98 8.50
N LEU A 52 -15.64 -3.35 8.28
CA LEU A 52 -14.55 -2.42 7.98
C LEU A 52 -14.61 -1.90 6.52
N VAL A 53 -15.30 -2.61 5.62
CA VAL A 53 -15.47 -2.22 4.22
C VAL A 53 -16.83 -1.58 4.05
N THR A 54 -16.85 -0.24 4.05
CA THR A 54 -18.09 0.55 3.95
C THR A 54 -18.47 0.89 2.50
N ASP A 55 -17.55 0.71 1.54
CA ASP A 55 -17.84 0.93 0.12
C ASP A 55 -18.73 -0.19 -0.44
N GLY A 56 -20.00 0.16 -0.74
CA GLY A 56 -20.99 -0.78 -1.26
C GLY A 56 -20.68 -1.39 -2.63
N ARG A 57 -19.64 -0.88 -3.34
CA ARG A 57 -19.23 -1.40 -4.67
C ARG A 57 -18.37 -2.64 -4.57
N VAL A 58 -17.75 -2.88 -3.43
CA VAL A 58 -16.87 -4.04 -3.18
C VAL A 58 -17.37 -4.88 -2.01
N GLU A 59 -16.88 -6.10 -1.91
CA GLU A 59 -17.16 -7.01 -0.81
C GLU A 59 -15.91 -7.78 -0.39
N VAL A 60 -15.83 -8.11 0.90
CA VAL A 60 -14.70 -8.86 1.46
C VAL A 60 -14.72 -10.29 0.91
N VAL A 61 -13.58 -10.71 0.38
CA VAL A 61 -13.41 -12.05 -0.21
C VAL A 61 -13.17 -13.10 0.89
N PRO A 62 -14.02 -14.14 1.00
CA PRO A 62 -13.72 -15.30 1.82
C PRO A 62 -12.59 -16.10 1.16
N VAL A 63 -11.46 -16.28 1.84
CA VAL A 63 -10.29 -16.95 1.26
C VAL A 63 -10.16 -18.41 1.68
N ARG A 64 -10.66 -18.76 2.87
CA ARG A 64 -10.68 -20.13 3.38
C ARG A 64 -11.80 -20.26 4.42
N GLY A 65 -12.85 -21.04 4.10
CA GLY A 65 -14.01 -21.15 4.98
C GLY A 65 -14.59 -19.77 5.32
N ASN A 66 -14.69 -19.43 6.61
CA ASN A 66 -15.19 -18.15 7.08
C ASN A 66 -14.08 -17.14 7.43
N LYS A 67 -12.95 -17.18 6.71
CA LYS A 67 -11.80 -16.30 6.93
C LYS A 67 -11.61 -15.31 5.80
N ALA A 68 -11.28 -14.08 6.15
CA ALA A 68 -10.80 -13.02 5.26
C ALA A 68 -9.28 -12.88 5.36
N LEU A 69 -8.65 -12.30 4.34
CA LEU A 69 -7.24 -11.96 4.33
C LEU A 69 -7.08 -10.46 4.63
N VAL A 70 -6.27 -10.16 5.64
CA VAL A 70 -5.86 -8.80 6.00
C VAL A 70 -4.34 -8.69 5.85
N GLY A 71 -3.89 -7.63 5.20
CA GLY A 71 -2.48 -7.28 5.07
C GLY A 71 -2.12 -6.09 5.95
N LEU A 72 -1.00 -6.19 6.66
CA LEU A 72 -0.35 -5.09 7.36
C LEU A 72 1.05 -4.93 6.78
N ALA A 73 1.32 -3.76 6.21
CA ALA A 73 2.59 -3.45 5.58
C ALA A 73 3.23 -2.22 6.23
N PHE A 74 4.56 -2.25 6.36
CA PHE A 74 5.38 -1.10 6.78
C PHE A 74 6.41 -0.84 5.70
N TYR A 75 6.55 0.43 5.32
CA TYR A 75 7.52 0.91 4.34
C TYR A 75 8.44 1.93 4.99
N GLU A 76 9.72 1.81 4.70
CA GLU A 76 10.71 2.83 4.93
C GLU A 76 11.18 3.32 3.56
N TYR A 77 10.77 4.50 3.17
CA TYR A 77 11.20 5.16 1.94
C TYR A 77 12.36 6.09 2.28
N ARG A 78 13.59 5.63 2.06
CA ARG A 78 14.81 6.39 2.35
C ARG A 78 15.11 7.45 1.32
N GLN A 79 14.74 7.18 0.05
CA GLN A 79 14.94 8.13 -1.04
C GLN A 79 13.78 8.04 -2.04
N THR A 80 13.07 9.16 -2.20
CA THR A 80 12.00 9.34 -3.20
C THR A 80 12.04 10.74 -3.78
N ALA A 81 11.29 10.97 -4.86
CA ALA A 81 11.14 12.29 -5.47
C ALA A 81 10.45 13.33 -4.54
N ILE A 82 9.73 12.86 -3.50
CA ILE A 82 9.03 13.73 -2.51
C ILE A 82 9.69 13.72 -1.13
N GLY A 83 10.94 13.24 -1.03
CA GLY A 83 11.70 13.15 0.22
C GLY A 83 11.57 11.80 0.92
N ALA A 84 12.26 11.66 2.05
CA ALA A 84 12.23 10.44 2.84
C ALA A 84 11.03 10.42 3.80
N TYR A 85 10.36 9.27 3.92
CA TYR A 85 9.25 9.08 4.86
C TYR A 85 8.99 7.60 5.16
N ASN A 86 8.25 7.35 6.23
CA ASN A 86 7.72 6.03 6.54
C ASN A 86 6.21 5.98 6.25
N GLU A 87 5.74 4.80 5.91
CA GLU A 87 4.33 4.53 5.65
C GLU A 87 3.94 3.20 6.29
N ALA A 88 2.73 3.11 6.81
CA ALA A 88 2.13 1.85 7.17
C ALA A 88 0.79 1.70 6.44
N GLY A 89 0.42 0.49 6.09
CA GLY A 89 -0.83 0.20 5.39
C GLY A 89 -1.56 -0.96 6.02
N LEU A 90 -2.83 -0.75 6.35
CA LEU A 90 -3.77 -1.80 6.74
C LEU A 90 -4.78 -1.98 5.62
N ALA A 91 -4.90 -3.19 5.09
CA ALA A 91 -5.77 -3.46 3.96
C ALA A 91 -6.45 -4.83 4.08
N VAL A 92 -7.62 -4.96 3.49
CA VAL A 92 -8.39 -6.21 3.43
C VAL A 92 -8.63 -6.62 1.98
N LEU A 93 -8.57 -7.92 1.72
CA LEU A 93 -8.83 -8.46 0.40
C LEU A 93 -10.31 -8.34 0.04
N VAL A 94 -10.59 -7.68 -1.06
CA VAL A 94 -11.93 -7.44 -1.58
C VAL A 94 -12.05 -7.81 -3.05
N ALA A 95 -13.27 -7.89 -3.55
CA ALA A 95 -13.58 -7.94 -4.98
C ALA A 95 -14.79 -7.04 -5.27
N PRO A 96 -15.00 -6.63 -6.51
CA PRO A 96 -16.25 -5.96 -6.92
C PRO A 96 -17.44 -6.83 -6.54
N ARG A 97 -18.51 -6.19 -6.03
CA ARG A 97 -19.70 -6.90 -5.61
C ARG A 97 -20.29 -7.70 -6.77
N GLY A 98 -20.56 -8.99 -6.54
CA GLY A 98 -21.06 -9.91 -7.55
C GLY A 98 -20.02 -10.41 -8.55
N ALA A 99 -18.75 -10.10 -8.36
CA ALA A 99 -17.67 -10.65 -9.20
C ALA A 99 -17.57 -12.16 -9.05
N ARG A 100 -17.24 -12.83 -10.17
CA ARG A 100 -16.97 -14.27 -10.13
C ARG A 100 -15.60 -14.52 -9.52
N LEU A 101 -15.58 -14.98 -8.28
CA LEU A 101 -14.34 -15.27 -7.56
C LEU A 101 -13.69 -16.57 -8.05
N PRO A 102 -12.35 -16.65 -8.03
CA PRO A 102 -11.63 -17.89 -8.27
C PRO A 102 -11.95 -18.93 -7.16
N ARG A 103 -11.94 -20.22 -7.51
CA ARG A 103 -12.21 -21.29 -6.53
C ARG A 103 -11.21 -21.32 -5.36
N LEU A 104 -9.98 -20.89 -5.61
CA LEU A 104 -8.87 -20.86 -4.64
C LEU A 104 -8.30 -19.44 -4.59
N PRO A 105 -8.94 -18.50 -3.86
CA PRO A 105 -8.56 -17.08 -3.87
C PRO A 105 -7.09 -16.84 -3.48
N LEU A 106 -6.57 -17.56 -2.46
CA LEU A 106 -5.18 -17.40 -2.02
C LEU A 106 -4.17 -17.80 -3.13
N LEU A 107 -4.44 -18.86 -3.88
CA LEU A 107 -3.58 -19.25 -4.98
C LEU A 107 -3.69 -18.28 -6.17
N ALA A 108 -4.85 -17.70 -6.38
CA ALA A 108 -5.05 -16.73 -7.44
C ALA A 108 -4.26 -15.42 -7.20
N LEU A 109 -3.94 -15.08 -5.96
CA LEU A 109 -3.07 -13.94 -5.63
C LEU A 109 -1.62 -14.13 -6.10
N LEU A 110 -1.20 -15.36 -6.36
CA LEU A 110 0.13 -15.68 -6.90
C LEU A 110 0.16 -15.64 -8.45
N GLY A 111 -0.99 -15.45 -9.07
CA GLY A 111 -1.14 -15.39 -10.52
C GLY A 111 -1.00 -13.97 -11.08
N ALA A 112 -1.37 -13.81 -12.36
CA ALA A 112 -1.37 -12.54 -13.05
C ALA A 112 -2.41 -11.59 -12.43
N LEU A 113 -1.96 -10.47 -11.88
CA LEU A 113 -2.80 -9.50 -11.17
C LEU A 113 -3.82 -8.82 -12.10
N ASP A 114 -3.46 -8.61 -13.36
CA ASP A 114 -4.31 -8.01 -14.40
C ASP A 114 -5.56 -8.84 -14.76
N ARG A 115 -5.55 -10.13 -14.43
CA ARG A 115 -6.67 -11.07 -14.66
C ARG A 115 -7.43 -11.42 -13.39
N ASN A 116 -7.02 -10.86 -12.27
CA ASN A 116 -7.60 -11.18 -10.97
C ASN A 116 -8.64 -10.11 -10.59
N PRO A 117 -9.92 -10.46 -10.35
CA PRO A 117 -10.93 -9.49 -9.93
C PRO A 117 -10.71 -9.00 -8.49
N MET A 118 -9.82 -9.63 -7.73
CA MET A 118 -9.57 -9.28 -6.34
C MET A 118 -8.51 -8.18 -6.22
N GLY A 119 -8.65 -7.34 -5.21
CA GLY A 119 -7.69 -6.31 -4.84
C GLY A 119 -7.68 -6.05 -3.34
N PHE A 120 -6.78 -5.21 -2.89
CA PHE A 120 -6.73 -4.80 -1.49
C PHE A 120 -7.44 -3.46 -1.31
N HIS A 121 -8.48 -3.44 -0.49
CA HIS A 121 -9.12 -2.22 -0.01
C HIS A 121 -8.34 -1.68 1.17
N ILE A 122 -7.76 -0.50 1.02
CA ILE A 122 -6.95 0.15 2.04
C ILE A 122 -7.88 0.76 3.07
N LEU A 123 -7.75 0.33 4.34
CA LEU A 123 -8.51 0.84 5.47
C LEU A 123 -7.85 2.08 6.05
N ASP A 124 -6.52 1.99 6.30
CA ASP A 124 -5.70 3.06 6.83
C ASP A 124 -4.34 3.08 6.13
N LEU A 125 -3.82 4.28 5.87
CA LEU A 125 -2.53 4.46 5.22
C LEU A 125 -1.75 5.64 5.85
N PRO A 126 -1.41 5.56 7.16
CA PRO A 126 -0.62 6.59 7.81
C PRO A 126 0.77 6.75 7.18
N VAL A 127 1.23 8.01 7.17
CA VAL A 127 2.55 8.43 6.67
C VAL A 127 3.21 9.40 7.64
N THR A 128 4.52 9.62 7.52
CA THR A 128 5.25 10.51 8.44
C THR A 128 5.42 11.94 7.93
N THR A 129 5.01 12.25 6.69
CA THR A 129 5.20 13.61 6.11
C THR A 129 3.93 14.14 5.45
N GLU A 130 3.75 15.47 5.52
CA GLU A 130 2.65 16.18 4.85
C GLU A 130 2.70 16.01 3.33
N ALA A 131 3.89 16.04 2.72
CA ALA A 131 4.05 15.87 1.28
C ALA A 131 3.52 14.50 0.82
N ALA A 132 3.87 13.41 1.53
CA ALA A 132 3.37 12.07 1.21
C ALA A 132 1.86 11.93 1.48
N CYS A 133 1.35 12.63 2.50
CA CYS A 133 -0.07 12.66 2.81
C CYS A 133 -0.86 13.35 1.69
N ALA A 134 -0.50 14.59 1.36
CA ALA A 134 -1.14 15.39 0.32
C ALA A 134 -1.10 14.68 -1.04
N ALA A 135 0.09 14.20 -1.45
CA ALA A 135 0.25 13.44 -2.68
C ALA A 135 -0.72 12.26 -2.76
N GLY A 136 -0.77 11.42 -1.71
CA GLY A 136 -1.63 10.24 -1.70
C GLY A 136 -3.11 10.55 -1.70
N ARG A 137 -3.54 11.57 -0.96
CA ARG A 137 -4.95 11.98 -0.88
C ARG A 137 -5.43 12.64 -2.16
N GLU A 138 -4.65 13.57 -2.70
CA GLU A 138 -5.09 14.47 -3.75
C GLU A 138 -4.89 13.88 -5.16
N ALA A 139 -3.81 13.10 -5.38
CA ALA A 139 -3.60 12.43 -6.66
C ALA A 139 -4.32 11.08 -6.78
N TRP A 140 -4.48 10.33 -5.67
CA TRP A 140 -5.02 8.95 -5.71
C TRP A 140 -6.23 8.69 -4.82
N GLY A 141 -6.68 9.66 -4.00
CA GLY A 141 -7.82 9.46 -3.10
C GLY A 141 -7.57 8.47 -1.97
N LEU A 142 -6.30 8.23 -1.60
CA LEU A 142 -5.92 7.28 -0.56
C LEU A 142 -6.25 7.82 0.84
N PRO A 143 -6.62 6.96 1.82
CA PRO A 143 -7.00 7.37 3.17
C PRO A 143 -5.76 7.69 4.03
N LYS A 144 -4.89 8.60 3.55
CA LYS A 144 -3.66 8.96 4.25
C LYS A 144 -3.91 9.99 5.35
N PHE A 145 -3.13 9.87 6.42
CA PHE A 145 -3.02 10.85 7.49
C PHE A 145 -1.59 10.85 8.05
N VAL A 146 -1.20 11.98 8.68
CA VAL A 146 0.17 12.10 9.21
C VAL A 146 0.21 11.66 10.66
N THR A 147 1.15 10.78 10.97
CA THR A 147 1.43 10.32 12.33
C THR A 147 2.86 9.77 12.43
N PRO A 148 3.49 9.75 13.62
CA PRO A 148 4.78 9.11 13.80
C PRO A 148 4.74 7.61 13.53
N ILE A 149 5.69 7.13 12.71
CA ILE A 149 5.86 5.71 12.39
C ILE A 149 7.32 5.35 12.59
N ASP A 150 7.57 4.37 13.45
CA ASP A 150 8.90 3.79 13.61
C ASP A 150 9.04 2.57 12.71
N PHE A 151 10.18 2.46 12.03
CA PHE A 151 10.57 1.33 11.20
C PHE A 151 11.99 0.90 11.57
N ALA A 152 12.18 -0.33 11.96
CA ALA A 152 13.51 -0.88 12.25
C ALA A 152 13.62 -2.31 11.72
N LEU A 153 14.46 -2.47 10.69
CA LEU A 153 14.79 -3.76 10.10
C LEU A 153 16.28 -4.07 10.36
N ARG A 154 16.55 -5.16 11.08
CA ARG A 154 17.92 -5.62 11.38
C ARG A 154 18.07 -7.08 10.96
N GLY A 155 18.69 -7.30 9.82
CA GLY A 155 18.75 -8.63 9.21
C GLY A 155 17.37 -9.17 8.88
N ARG A 156 16.84 -10.12 9.68
CA ARG A 156 15.50 -10.68 9.55
C ARG A 156 14.51 -10.21 10.62
N ASP A 157 15.00 -9.44 11.57
CA ASP A 157 14.18 -8.94 12.69
C ASP A 157 13.59 -7.59 12.32
N PHE A 158 12.27 -7.51 12.32
CA PHE A 158 11.50 -6.31 12.06
C PHE A 158 10.78 -5.83 13.32
N ARG A 159 10.79 -4.51 13.52
CA ARG A 159 9.93 -3.82 14.48
C ARG A 159 9.33 -2.60 13.81
N GLY A 160 8.02 -2.45 13.88
CA GLY A 160 7.30 -1.26 13.42
C GLY A 160 6.26 -0.84 14.45
N SER A 161 6.04 0.46 14.55
CA SER A 161 4.95 1.02 15.36
C SER A 161 4.34 2.25 14.69
N VAL A 162 3.05 2.43 14.90
CA VAL A 162 2.27 3.62 14.51
C VAL A 162 1.72 4.21 15.79
N ARG A 163 1.76 5.54 15.97
CA ARG A 163 1.31 6.24 17.19
C ARG A 163 0.12 7.13 16.93
#